data_d1072f6ca72504bdf7dab57f1a52a909
#
_entry.id   d1072f6ca72504bdf7dab57f1a52a909
#
_cell.length_a   1.000
_cell.length_b   1.000
_cell.length_c   1.000
_cell.angle_alpha   90.00
_cell.angle_beta   90.00
_cell.angle_gamma   90.00
#
_symmetry.space_group_name_H-M   'P 1'
#
loop_
_entity.id
_entity.type
_entity.pdbx_description
1 polymer ?
#
loop_
_entity_poly.entity_id
_entity_poly.type
_entity_poly.pdbx_seq_one_letter_code
_entity_poly.pdbx_strand_id
1 'polypeptide(L)'
;YEILIGLVGSEMCIRDSANQAARYNILNGIMPPASGHWLNNPHADDIDYQIEADFAGLMTPGMPNTASEISDKIGHIMNYGDGWYGGVYIGAMYSLAFISDDINIVVQEALKTIPENSRFHQCMNDVIQWHRQYPNDWKQTWAECEKKWNQDIGCPEGTLLPYNIDAVINCAYVVMGLLYGEGDFYKTMDISTRCGQDSDCNPASAAGILATIQGYSQIPEYWMKNLREVENLNFAYTDMSLNQTYQTSFKHALQMIKRNGGS
;
A
#
# COMPACT_ATOMS: atom_id res chain seq x y z
N TYR A 1 -15.95 -8.70 -20.42
CA TYR A 1 -15.34 -10.01 -20.10
C TYR A 1 -13.89 -9.83 -19.62
N GLU A 2 -13.12 -8.96 -20.27
CA GLU A 2 -11.72 -8.64 -19.87
C GLU A 2 -11.64 -7.81 -18.58
N ILE A 3 -12.62 -6.98 -18.31
CA ILE A 3 -12.72 -6.17 -17.08
C ILE A 3 -12.99 -7.05 -15.84
N LEU A 4 -13.73 -8.16 -16.02
CA LEU A 4 -13.94 -9.14 -14.97
C LEU A 4 -12.68 -9.97 -14.67
N ILE A 5 -11.78 -10.10 -15.64
CA ILE A 5 -10.46 -10.72 -15.44
C ILE A 5 -9.54 -9.84 -14.59
N GLY A 6 -9.65 -8.50 -14.68
CA GLY A 6 -8.95 -7.57 -13.79
C GLY A 6 -9.40 -7.65 -12.33
N LEU A 7 -10.68 -7.99 -12.09
CA LEU A 7 -11.20 -8.29 -10.75
C LEU A 7 -10.80 -9.69 -10.25
N VAL A 8 -10.43 -10.59 -11.15
CA VAL A 8 -9.82 -11.90 -10.82
C VAL A 8 -8.40 -11.74 -10.28
N GLY A 9 -7.72 -10.62 -10.57
CA GLY A 9 -6.45 -10.27 -9.94
C GLY A 9 -6.57 -10.12 -8.41
N SER A 10 -7.71 -9.63 -7.91
CA SER A 10 -7.98 -9.58 -6.47
C SER A 10 -8.16 -10.97 -5.86
N GLU A 11 -8.62 -11.96 -6.61
CA GLU A 11 -8.65 -13.35 -6.14
C GLU A 11 -7.24 -13.97 -6.07
N MET A 12 -6.31 -13.54 -6.92
CA MET A 12 -4.91 -13.97 -6.82
C MET A 12 -4.28 -13.43 -5.55
N CYS A 13 -4.43 -12.16 -5.26
CA CYS A 13 -3.91 -11.55 -4.03
C CYS A 13 -4.53 -12.17 -2.74
N ILE A 14 -5.78 -12.60 -2.76
CA ILE A 14 -6.41 -13.31 -1.64
C ILE A 14 -5.88 -14.75 -1.49
N ARG A 15 -5.30 -15.31 -2.54
CA ARG A 15 -4.74 -16.68 -2.54
C ARG A 15 -3.25 -16.71 -2.34
N ASP A 16 -2.59 -15.57 -2.41
CA ASP A 16 -1.15 -15.49 -2.27
C ASP A 16 -0.74 -15.37 -0.81
N SER A 17 0.42 -15.97 -0.54
CA SER A 17 1.31 -15.66 0.56
C SER A 17 0.65 -15.51 1.93
N ALA A 18 0.69 -14.31 2.48
CA ALA A 18 0.24 -14.04 3.85
C ALA A 18 -1.27 -14.21 4.02
N ASN A 19 -2.09 -13.81 3.05
CA ASN A 19 -3.53 -13.96 3.08
C ASN A 19 -3.95 -15.44 3.06
N GLN A 20 -3.33 -16.26 2.22
CA GLN A 20 -3.65 -17.69 2.15
C GLN A 20 -3.23 -18.41 3.43
N ALA A 21 -2.04 -18.11 3.97
CA ALA A 21 -1.56 -18.68 5.21
C ALA A 21 -2.45 -18.27 6.39
N ALA A 22 -2.84 -17.00 6.48
CA ALA A 22 -3.77 -16.50 7.49
C ALA A 22 -5.15 -17.18 7.40
N ARG A 23 -5.69 -17.32 6.18
CA ARG A 23 -6.95 -18.03 5.96
C ARG A 23 -6.86 -19.48 6.42
N TYR A 24 -5.80 -20.19 6.08
CA TYR A 24 -5.55 -21.56 6.54
C TYR A 24 -5.48 -21.62 8.08
N ASN A 25 -4.74 -20.73 8.71
CA ASN A 25 -4.62 -20.63 10.15
C ASN A 25 -5.99 -20.45 10.83
N ILE A 26 -6.79 -19.49 10.35
CA ILE A 26 -8.13 -19.20 10.89
C ILE A 26 -9.05 -20.40 10.77
N LEU A 27 -9.05 -21.08 9.62
CA LEU A 27 -9.85 -22.31 9.41
C LEU A 27 -9.44 -23.46 10.34
N ASN A 28 -8.20 -23.45 10.83
CA ASN A 28 -7.68 -24.41 11.81
C ASN A 28 -7.71 -23.90 13.27
N GLY A 29 -8.41 -22.78 13.54
CA GLY A 29 -8.65 -22.27 14.88
C GLY A 29 -7.56 -21.32 15.39
N ILE A 30 -6.57 -20.95 14.58
CA ILE A 30 -5.57 -19.93 14.92
C ILE A 30 -6.11 -18.57 14.50
N MET A 31 -6.75 -17.88 15.44
CA MET A 31 -7.45 -16.61 15.18
C MET A 31 -6.49 -15.41 15.17
N PRO A 32 -6.88 -14.26 14.55
CA PRO A 32 -6.12 -13.02 14.69
C PRO A 32 -5.94 -12.62 16.17
N PRO A 33 -4.80 -12.02 16.52
CA PRO A 33 -3.67 -11.64 15.69
C PRO A 33 -2.66 -12.78 15.43
N ALA A 34 -2.85 -13.95 16.05
CA ALA A 34 -1.92 -15.07 15.93
C ALA A 34 -1.85 -15.64 14.50
N SER A 35 -2.92 -15.51 13.71
CA SER A 35 -2.99 -15.98 12.32
C SER A 35 -1.96 -15.32 11.40
N GLY A 36 -1.64 -14.03 11.62
CA GLY A 36 -0.66 -13.28 10.85
C GLY A 36 0.76 -13.32 11.43
N HIS A 37 0.89 -13.80 12.69
CA HIS A 37 2.17 -13.77 13.38
C HIS A 37 3.19 -14.72 12.73
N TRP A 38 4.42 -14.30 12.60
CA TRP A 38 5.52 -15.06 11.97
C TRP A 38 5.74 -16.48 12.50
N LEU A 39 5.28 -16.81 13.72
CA LEU A 39 5.28 -18.19 14.23
C LEU A 39 4.30 -19.12 13.50
N ASN A 40 3.24 -18.56 12.93
CA ASN A 40 2.16 -19.29 12.28
C ASN A 40 2.03 -18.96 10.80
N ASN A 41 2.63 -17.85 10.35
CA ASN A 41 2.58 -17.37 8.99
C ASN A 41 3.99 -17.05 8.49
N PRO A 42 4.59 -17.92 7.65
CA PRO A 42 5.93 -17.70 7.10
C PRO A 42 6.00 -16.48 6.16
N HIS A 43 4.85 -15.99 5.70
CA HIS A 43 4.68 -14.86 4.81
C HIS A 43 4.35 -13.55 5.57
N ALA A 44 4.63 -13.48 6.87
CA ALA A 44 4.29 -12.31 7.69
C ALA A 44 4.88 -10.98 7.19
N ASP A 45 6.02 -11.02 6.49
CA ASP A 45 6.72 -9.85 5.94
C ASP A 45 6.38 -9.55 4.47
N ASP A 46 5.44 -10.31 3.86
CA ASP A 46 4.96 -10.07 2.51
C ASP A 46 4.08 -8.82 2.43
N ILE A 47 3.86 -8.34 1.21
CA ILE A 47 3.17 -7.06 0.93
C ILE A 47 1.65 -7.08 1.11
N ASP A 48 1.03 -8.21 1.45
CA ASP A 48 -0.44 -8.35 1.40
C ASP A 48 -1.17 -7.21 2.10
N TYR A 49 -0.86 -6.92 3.35
CA TYR A 49 -1.52 -5.82 4.04
C TYR A 49 -1.10 -4.44 3.48
N GLN A 50 0.10 -4.29 2.96
CA GLN A 50 0.55 -3.04 2.33
C GLN A 50 -0.36 -2.64 1.17
N ILE A 51 -0.75 -3.59 0.33
CA ILE A 51 -1.60 -3.33 -0.84
C ILE A 51 -3.09 -3.21 -0.50
N GLU A 52 -3.48 -3.57 0.71
CA GLU A 52 -4.86 -3.52 1.20
C GLU A 52 -5.13 -2.35 2.16
N ALA A 53 -4.10 -1.62 2.59
CA ALA A 53 -4.19 -0.65 3.68
C ALA A 53 -4.75 0.74 3.29
N ASP A 54 -5.03 0.99 2.02
CA ASP A 54 -5.55 2.26 1.51
C ASP A 54 -6.83 2.71 2.24
N PHE A 55 -7.75 1.77 2.53
CA PHE A 55 -8.99 2.05 3.24
C PHE A 55 -8.76 2.68 4.61
N ALA A 56 -7.70 2.29 5.32
CA ALA A 56 -7.40 2.82 6.65
C ALA A 56 -7.12 4.33 6.58
N GLY A 57 -6.33 4.77 5.60
CA GLY A 57 -6.05 6.18 5.35
C GLY A 57 -7.22 6.94 4.75
N LEU A 58 -7.92 6.35 3.77
CA LEU A 58 -9.09 6.97 3.12
C LEU A 58 -10.25 7.23 4.10
N MET A 59 -10.40 6.41 5.14
CA MET A 59 -11.39 6.62 6.19
C MET A 59 -10.93 7.52 7.34
N THR A 60 -9.67 7.94 7.37
CA THR A 60 -9.10 8.75 8.45
C THR A 60 -8.36 10.00 7.92
N PRO A 61 -9.04 10.89 7.18
CA PRO A 61 -8.41 12.08 6.59
C PRO A 61 -7.67 12.93 7.62
N GLY A 62 -6.36 13.13 7.45
CA GLY A 62 -5.53 13.94 8.35
C GLY A 62 -5.26 13.31 9.73
N MET A 63 -5.56 12.04 9.92
CA MET A 63 -5.42 11.33 11.19
C MET A 63 -4.53 10.07 11.06
N PRO A 64 -3.22 10.21 10.76
CA PRO A 64 -2.34 9.06 10.49
C PRO A 64 -2.23 8.09 11.68
N ASN A 65 -2.30 8.58 12.92
CA ASN A 65 -2.30 7.71 14.10
C ASN A 65 -3.57 6.83 14.18
N THR A 66 -4.73 7.38 13.81
CA THR A 66 -5.98 6.62 13.74
C THR A 66 -5.94 5.59 12.60
N ALA A 67 -5.31 5.92 11.45
CA ALA A 67 -5.03 4.94 10.40
C ALA A 67 -4.17 3.79 10.92
N SER A 68 -3.14 4.10 11.73
CA SER A 68 -2.28 3.10 12.37
C SER A 68 -3.04 2.20 13.35
N GLU A 69 -3.98 2.75 14.14
CA GLU A 69 -4.83 1.96 15.05
C GLU A 69 -5.77 1.00 14.31
N ILE A 70 -6.27 1.40 13.13
CA ILE A 70 -7.05 0.52 12.25
C ILE A 70 -6.13 -0.58 11.70
N SER A 71 -4.95 -0.19 11.22
CA SER A 71 -3.93 -1.08 10.68
C SER A 71 -3.45 -2.12 11.69
N ASP A 72 -3.37 -1.76 12.98
CA ASP A 72 -3.03 -2.70 14.05
C ASP A 72 -4.04 -3.85 14.16
N LYS A 73 -5.32 -3.55 13.98
CA LYS A 73 -6.38 -4.56 14.09
C LYS A 73 -6.52 -5.43 12.85
N ILE A 74 -6.42 -4.83 11.67
CA ILE A 74 -6.71 -5.53 10.42
C ILE A 74 -5.44 -6.17 9.86
N GLY A 75 -4.32 -5.46 9.88
CA GLY A 75 -3.06 -5.96 9.31
C GLY A 75 -2.55 -7.22 10.00
N HIS A 76 -2.78 -7.35 11.29
CA HIS A 76 -2.40 -8.53 12.06
C HIS A 76 -3.28 -9.78 11.80
N ILE A 77 -4.27 -9.68 10.92
CA ILE A 77 -4.95 -10.88 10.38
C ILE A 77 -3.94 -11.71 9.57
N MET A 78 -3.10 -11.04 8.74
CA MET A 78 -2.22 -11.70 7.79
C MET A 78 -0.72 -11.34 7.94
N ASN A 79 -0.36 -10.17 8.44
CA ASN A 79 1.02 -9.69 8.47
C ASN A 79 1.50 -9.29 9.88
N TYR A 80 2.82 -9.33 10.04
CA TYR A 80 3.58 -8.80 11.18
C TYR A 80 4.89 -8.18 10.67
N GLY A 81 5.66 -7.53 11.55
CA GLY A 81 6.96 -7.00 11.19
C GLY A 81 6.90 -6.01 10.03
N ASP A 82 7.80 -6.18 9.06
CA ASP A 82 7.93 -5.28 7.93
C ASP A 82 6.69 -5.30 7.01
N GLY A 83 6.00 -6.44 6.86
CA GLY A 83 4.76 -6.55 6.11
C GLY A 83 3.63 -5.71 6.70
N TRP A 84 3.51 -5.70 8.03
CA TRP A 84 2.56 -4.84 8.73
C TRP A 84 2.97 -3.37 8.66
N TYR A 85 4.26 -3.05 8.82
CA TYR A 85 4.76 -1.67 8.68
C TYR A 85 4.47 -1.09 7.30
N GLY A 86 4.56 -1.91 6.24
CA GLY A 86 4.17 -1.50 4.89
C GLY A 86 2.76 -0.94 4.83
N GLY A 87 1.78 -1.67 5.38
CA GLY A 87 0.41 -1.22 5.43
C GLY A 87 0.19 0.00 6.32
N VAL A 88 0.81 0.06 7.50
CA VAL A 88 0.77 1.25 8.38
C VAL A 88 1.25 2.49 7.63
N TYR A 89 2.37 2.38 6.92
CA TYR A 89 2.96 3.49 6.19
C TYR A 89 2.10 3.93 4.99
N ILE A 90 1.59 3.00 4.20
CA ILE A 90 0.67 3.29 3.09
C ILE A 90 -0.61 3.97 3.61
N GLY A 91 -1.24 3.42 4.65
CA GLY A 91 -2.42 4.03 5.28
C GLY A 91 -2.15 5.44 5.81
N ALA A 92 -0.98 5.66 6.43
CA ALA A 92 -0.56 6.98 6.90
C ALA A 92 -0.36 7.97 5.73
N MET A 93 0.24 7.54 4.61
CA MET A 93 0.38 8.38 3.42
C MET A 93 -0.98 8.78 2.84
N TYR A 94 -1.93 7.83 2.70
CA TYR A 94 -3.29 8.17 2.27
C TYR A 94 -3.97 9.15 3.22
N SER A 95 -3.85 8.97 4.52
CA SER A 95 -4.41 9.88 5.52
C SER A 95 -3.87 11.31 5.38
N LEU A 96 -2.55 11.46 5.22
CA LEU A 96 -1.87 12.75 5.07
C LEU A 96 -2.14 13.40 3.71
N ALA A 97 -2.39 12.62 2.66
CA ALA A 97 -2.71 13.09 1.32
C ALA A 97 -3.97 13.98 1.25
N PHE A 98 -4.86 13.88 2.25
CA PHE A 98 -6.03 14.78 2.35
C PHE A 98 -5.70 16.19 2.83
N ILE A 99 -4.55 16.39 3.47
CA ILE A 99 -4.22 17.65 4.15
C ILE A 99 -2.89 18.26 3.68
N SER A 100 -2.20 17.61 2.75
CA SER A 100 -0.95 18.11 2.16
C SER A 100 -0.93 17.86 0.66
N ASP A 101 -0.56 18.85 -0.11
CA ASP A 101 -0.28 18.77 -1.54
C ASP A 101 1.20 18.54 -1.88
N ASP A 102 2.07 18.52 -0.85
CA ASP A 102 3.49 18.23 -1.00
C ASP A 102 3.79 16.74 -0.74
N ILE A 103 4.13 16.05 -1.82
CA ILE A 103 4.49 14.61 -1.79
C ILE A 103 5.65 14.33 -0.82
N ASN A 104 6.65 15.22 -0.73
CA ASN A 104 7.78 15.04 0.18
C ASN A 104 7.32 15.09 1.64
N ILE A 105 6.38 15.98 1.97
CA ILE A 105 5.79 16.04 3.31
C ILE A 105 5.00 14.76 3.60
N VAL A 106 4.13 14.32 2.67
CA VAL A 106 3.34 13.10 2.85
C VAL A 106 4.24 11.89 3.14
N VAL A 107 5.28 11.68 2.33
CA VAL A 107 6.23 10.57 2.46
C VAL A 107 7.01 10.64 3.79
N GLN A 108 7.53 11.82 4.17
CA GLN A 108 8.35 11.97 5.37
C GLN A 108 7.53 11.95 6.66
N GLU A 109 6.36 12.60 6.69
CA GLU A 109 5.51 12.61 7.89
C GLU A 109 4.88 11.24 8.16
N ALA A 110 4.47 10.51 7.11
CA ALA A 110 3.97 9.16 7.25
C ALA A 110 5.02 8.22 7.88
N LEU A 111 6.29 8.42 7.57
CA LEU A 111 7.38 7.58 8.10
C LEU A 111 7.50 7.67 9.64
N LYS A 112 7.02 8.74 10.26
CA LYS A 112 7.00 8.89 11.72
C LYS A 112 6.06 7.90 12.43
N THR A 113 5.17 7.22 11.71
CA THR A 113 4.33 6.14 12.26
C THR A 113 5.09 4.81 12.42
N ILE A 114 6.30 4.71 11.87
CA ILE A 114 7.11 3.50 11.84
C ILE A 114 8.32 3.65 12.78
N PRO A 115 8.64 2.63 13.59
CA PRO A 115 9.81 2.71 14.49
C PRO A 115 11.13 2.95 13.72
N GLU A 116 11.89 3.95 14.15
CA GLU A 116 13.14 4.39 13.47
C GLU A 116 14.20 3.29 13.34
N ASN A 117 14.22 2.35 14.26
CA ASN A 117 15.17 1.23 14.27
C ASN A 117 14.71 0.00 13.46
N SER A 118 13.52 0.04 12.85
CA SER A 118 13.05 -1.04 11.96
C SER A 118 13.80 -1.04 10.63
N ARG A 119 13.95 -2.23 10.03
CA ARG A 119 14.48 -2.40 8.68
C ARG A 119 13.67 -1.59 7.66
N PHE A 120 12.34 -1.61 7.80
CA PHE A 120 11.42 -0.86 6.95
C PHE A 120 11.69 0.65 6.98
N HIS A 121 11.73 1.26 8.18
CA HIS A 121 12.01 2.70 8.33
C HIS A 121 13.35 3.09 7.73
N GLN A 122 14.39 2.30 7.99
CA GLN A 122 15.74 2.57 7.47
C GLN A 122 15.77 2.54 5.95
N CYS A 123 15.08 1.59 5.31
CA CYS A 123 14.97 1.53 3.85
C CYS A 123 14.27 2.75 3.27
N MET A 124 13.11 3.12 3.81
CA MET A 124 12.37 4.31 3.34
C MET A 124 13.19 5.59 3.52
N ASN A 125 13.87 5.73 4.65
CA ASN A 125 14.77 6.87 4.90
C ASN A 125 15.92 6.90 3.89
N ASP A 126 16.53 5.77 3.57
CA ASP A 126 17.58 5.70 2.55
C ASP A 126 17.07 6.16 1.18
N VAL A 127 15.89 5.71 0.76
CA VAL A 127 15.27 6.14 -0.51
C VAL A 127 15.08 7.65 -0.55
N ILE A 128 14.57 8.24 0.56
CA ILE A 128 14.42 9.69 0.69
C ILE A 128 15.77 10.41 0.58
N GLN A 129 16.83 9.87 1.21
CA GLN A 129 18.18 10.47 1.14
C GLN A 129 18.78 10.32 -0.26
N TRP A 130 18.62 9.17 -0.91
CA TRP A 130 19.09 8.97 -2.28
C TRP A 130 18.35 9.85 -3.29
N HIS A 131 17.03 10.06 -3.10
CA HIS A 131 16.30 11.05 -3.91
C HIS A 131 16.91 12.45 -3.80
N ARG A 132 17.31 12.88 -2.58
CA ARG A 132 17.99 14.17 -2.38
C ARG A 132 19.38 14.22 -3.05
N GLN A 133 20.08 13.08 -3.05
CA GLN A 133 21.41 12.95 -3.66
C GLN A 133 21.34 12.86 -5.19
N TYR A 134 20.33 12.20 -5.72
CA TYR A 134 20.14 11.94 -7.16
C TYR A 134 18.77 12.44 -7.63
N PRO A 135 18.46 13.75 -7.53
CA PRO A 135 17.09 14.25 -7.70
C PRO A 135 16.52 14.05 -9.12
N ASN A 136 17.36 13.83 -10.13
CA ASN A 136 16.96 13.64 -11.51
C ASN A 136 17.27 12.23 -12.05
N ASP A 137 17.71 11.31 -11.19
CA ASP A 137 18.10 9.96 -11.59
C ASP A 137 17.52 8.90 -10.65
N TRP A 138 16.27 8.52 -10.89
CA TRP A 138 15.61 7.47 -10.13
C TRP A 138 16.30 6.09 -10.28
N LYS A 139 16.98 5.85 -11.42
CA LYS A 139 17.67 4.58 -11.66
C LYS A 139 18.89 4.41 -10.77
N GLN A 140 19.57 5.51 -10.44
CA GLN A 140 20.66 5.46 -9.46
C GLN A 140 20.13 5.14 -8.06
N THR A 141 19.02 5.78 -7.64
CA THR A 141 18.35 5.45 -6.38
C THR A 141 17.88 4.00 -6.34
N TRP A 142 17.30 3.52 -7.44
CA TRP A 142 16.91 2.12 -7.60
C TRP A 142 18.11 1.18 -7.43
N ALA A 143 19.22 1.46 -8.10
CA ALA A 143 20.43 0.64 -8.01
C ALA A 143 21.02 0.57 -6.59
N GLU A 144 21.03 1.69 -5.85
CA GLU A 144 21.43 1.69 -4.44
C GLU A 144 20.46 0.90 -3.56
N CYS A 145 19.15 1.03 -3.83
CA CYS A 145 18.12 0.29 -3.11
C CYS A 145 18.24 -1.22 -3.33
N GLU A 146 18.35 -1.65 -4.59
CA GLU A 146 18.56 -3.06 -4.96
C GLU A 146 19.80 -3.63 -4.26
N LYS A 147 20.91 -2.92 -4.32
CA LYS A 147 22.18 -3.36 -3.74
C LYS A 147 22.11 -3.53 -2.22
N LYS A 148 21.39 -2.66 -1.53
CA LYS A 148 21.37 -2.63 -0.05
C LYS A 148 20.23 -3.43 0.55
N TRP A 149 19.05 -3.40 -0.07
CA TRP A 149 17.81 -3.85 0.55
C TRP A 149 17.16 -5.06 -0.12
N ASN A 150 17.45 -5.34 -1.39
CA ASN A 150 16.93 -6.53 -2.05
C ASN A 150 17.67 -7.79 -1.54
N GLN A 151 16.93 -8.67 -0.86
CA GLN A 151 17.50 -9.88 -0.23
C GLN A 151 16.60 -11.08 -0.51
N ASP A 152 17.10 -12.00 -1.33
CA ASP A 152 16.40 -13.27 -1.62
C ASP A 152 16.60 -14.34 -0.55
N ILE A 153 17.41 -14.08 0.49
CA ILE A 153 17.74 -15.07 1.53
C ILE A 153 16.53 -15.38 2.42
N GLY A 154 15.66 -14.38 2.63
CA GLY A 154 14.47 -14.49 3.47
C GLY A 154 13.24 -15.06 2.77
N CYS A 155 13.35 -15.46 1.50
CA CYS A 155 12.20 -15.95 0.75
C CYS A 155 11.58 -17.20 1.42
N PRO A 156 10.28 -17.19 1.77
CA PRO A 156 9.62 -18.33 2.42
C PRO A 156 9.58 -19.60 1.56
N GLU A 157 9.62 -19.44 0.24
CA GLU A 157 9.56 -20.54 -0.73
C GLU A 157 10.89 -21.26 -0.90
N GLY A 158 11.99 -20.64 -0.49
CA GLY A 158 13.31 -21.24 -0.53
C GLY A 158 14.44 -20.23 -0.59
N THR A 159 15.57 -20.57 0.01
CA THR A 159 16.75 -19.70 0.02
C THR A 159 17.24 -19.43 -1.41
N LEU A 160 17.49 -18.17 -1.72
CA LEU A 160 17.93 -17.67 -3.04
C LEU A 160 16.89 -17.80 -4.16
N LEU A 161 15.63 -18.08 -3.84
CA LEU A 161 14.54 -17.84 -4.78
C LEU A 161 14.16 -16.36 -4.76
N PRO A 162 13.67 -15.81 -5.89
CA PRO A 162 13.25 -14.42 -5.94
C PRO A 162 12.15 -14.13 -4.91
N TYR A 163 12.39 -13.13 -4.05
CA TYR A 163 11.40 -12.69 -3.07
C TYR A 163 10.70 -11.41 -3.58
N ASN A 164 9.85 -11.57 -4.58
CA ASN A 164 9.20 -10.47 -5.29
C ASN A 164 8.13 -9.74 -4.45
N ILE A 165 7.75 -10.29 -3.31
CA ILE A 165 6.66 -9.80 -2.46
C ILE A 165 7.14 -9.29 -1.09
N ASP A 166 8.44 -9.08 -0.89
CA ASP A 166 8.99 -8.40 0.30
C ASP A 166 8.42 -6.99 0.41
N ALA A 167 7.72 -6.69 1.52
CA ALA A 167 7.06 -5.40 1.73
C ALA A 167 8.05 -4.23 1.72
N VAL A 168 9.28 -4.41 2.20
CA VAL A 168 10.28 -3.33 2.29
C VAL A 168 10.67 -2.82 0.92
N ILE A 169 11.09 -3.72 0.02
CA ILE A 169 11.57 -3.32 -1.31
C ILE A 169 10.42 -2.80 -2.18
N ASN A 170 9.24 -3.43 -2.10
CA ASN A 170 8.06 -3.00 -2.83
C ASN A 170 7.57 -1.62 -2.37
N CYS A 171 7.56 -1.33 -1.07
CA CYS A 171 7.24 0.00 -0.59
C CYS A 171 8.27 1.06 -1.02
N ALA A 172 9.54 0.71 -1.08
CA ALA A 172 10.57 1.58 -1.63
C ALA A 172 10.23 2.02 -3.07
N TYR A 173 9.68 1.12 -3.89
CA TYR A 173 9.29 1.42 -5.27
C TYR A 173 8.02 2.28 -5.36
N VAL A 174 7.09 2.13 -4.42
CA VAL A 174 5.98 3.09 -4.27
C VAL A 174 6.52 4.49 -3.97
N VAL A 175 7.43 4.61 -3.00
CA VAL A 175 8.06 5.90 -2.63
C VAL A 175 8.87 6.50 -3.76
N MET A 176 9.62 5.69 -4.53
CA MET A 176 10.34 6.18 -5.71
C MET A 176 9.38 6.72 -6.77
N GLY A 177 8.29 6.00 -7.05
CA GLY A 177 7.25 6.46 -7.98
C GLY A 177 6.69 7.82 -7.56
N LEU A 178 6.36 8.00 -6.29
CA LEU A 178 5.85 9.26 -5.76
C LEU A 178 6.87 10.41 -5.87
N LEU A 179 8.09 10.21 -5.36
CA LEU A 179 9.10 11.26 -5.29
C LEU A 179 9.61 11.70 -6.67
N TYR A 180 9.88 10.75 -7.57
CA TYR A 180 10.39 11.06 -8.90
C TYR A 180 9.30 11.31 -9.95
N GLY A 181 8.05 10.98 -9.62
CA GLY A 181 6.89 11.28 -10.46
C GLY A 181 6.55 12.77 -10.52
N GLU A 182 6.96 13.55 -9.48
CA GLU A 182 6.80 15.01 -9.43
C GLU A 182 5.35 15.46 -9.63
N GLY A 183 4.38 14.66 -9.21
CA GLY A 183 2.96 14.95 -9.36
C GLY A 183 2.36 14.61 -10.74
N ASP A 184 3.17 14.09 -11.67
CA ASP A 184 2.66 13.57 -12.93
C ASP A 184 2.19 12.12 -12.75
N PHE A 185 0.92 11.87 -13.08
CA PHE A 185 0.26 10.59 -12.87
C PHE A 185 0.90 9.44 -13.65
N TYR A 186 1.20 9.71 -14.94
CA TYR A 186 1.82 8.71 -15.79
C TYR A 186 3.26 8.41 -15.36
N LYS A 187 4.05 9.45 -15.09
CA LYS A 187 5.45 9.32 -14.65
C LYS A 187 5.57 8.58 -13.33
N THR A 188 4.66 8.86 -12.37
CA THR A 188 4.57 8.17 -11.08
C THR A 188 4.38 6.66 -11.26
N MET A 189 3.40 6.26 -12.09
CA MET A 189 3.16 4.85 -12.36
C MET A 189 4.27 4.19 -13.18
N ASP A 190 4.78 4.86 -14.23
CA ASP A 190 5.85 4.33 -15.09
C ASP A 190 7.11 4.02 -14.26
N ILE A 191 7.53 4.92 -13.39
CA ILE A 191 8.70 4.71 -12.53
C ILE A 191 8.45 3.57 -11.54
N SER A 192 7.33 3.59 -10.82
CA SER A 192 6.99 2.54 -9.85
C SER A 192 6.95 1.15 -10.51
N THR A 193 6.31 1.04 -11.68
CA THR A 193 6.27 -0.21 -12.47
C THR A 193 7.66 -0.67 -12.90
N ARG A 194 8.51 0.25 -13.39
CA ARG A 194 9.84 -0.07 -13.90
C ARG A 194 10.85 -0.42 -12.81
N CYS A 195 10.59 -0.09 -11.58
CA CYS A 195 11.41 -0.55 -10.46
C CYS A 195 11.38 -2.08 -10.33
N GLY A 196 10.32 -2.75 -10.77
CA GLY A 196 10.22 -4.20 -10.76
C GLY A 196 9.44 -4.74 -9.56
N GLN A 197 9.71 -5.99 -9.21
CA GLN A 197 9.02 -6.72 -8.16
C GLN A 197 7.50 -6.79 -8.43
N ASP A 198 6.65 -6.36 -7.53
CA ASP A 198 5.20 -6.28 -7.72
C ASP A 198 4.81 -5.07 -8.59
N SER A 199 4.91 -5.26 -9.90
CA SER A 199 4.82 -4.19 -10.90
C SER A 199 3.38 -3.75 -11.24
N ASP A 200 2.37 -4.29 -10.57
CA ASP A 200 0.95 -3.89 -10.68
C ASP A 200 0.44 -3.25 -9.38
N CYS A 201 0.75 -3.80 -8.21
CA CYS A 201 0.30 -3.22 -6.95
C CYS A 201 1.10 -1.97 -6.54
N ASN A 202 2.42 -1.95 -6.77
CA ASN A 202 3.23 -0.77 -6.43
C ASN A 202 2.77 0.51 -7.15
N PRO A 203 2.58 0.52 -8.49
CA PRO A 203 2.05 1.69 -9.18
C PRO A 203 0.61 2.01 -8.80
N ALA A 204 -0.23 1.01 -8.45
CA ALA A 204 -1.58 1.24 -7.97
C ALA A 204 -1.57 2.01 -6.64
N SER A 205 -0.73 1.62 -5.67
CA SER A 205 -0.57 2.34 -4.40
C SER A 205 -0.03 3.75 -4.61
N ALA A 206 1.01 3.94 -5.43
CA ALA A 206 1.57 5.25 -5.73
C ALA A 206 0.55 6.17 -6.41
N ALA A 207 -0.17 5.67 -7.42
CA ALA A 207 -1.21 6.42 -8.12
C ALA A 207 -2.39 6.77 -7.21
N GLY A 208 -2.81 5.87 -6.33
CA GLY A 208 -3.90 6.11 -5.39
C GLY A 208 -3.56 7.22 -4.39
N ILE A 209 -2.35 7.24 -3.84
CA ILE A 209 -1.88 8.31 -2.95
C ILE A 209 -1.82 9.64 -3.72
N LEU A 210 -1.23 9.66 -4.92
CA LEU A 210 -1.18 10.86 -5.77
C LEU A 210 -2.58 11.36 -6.13
N ALA A 211 -3.49 10.47 -6.50
CA ALA A 211 -4.88 10.82 -6.80
C ALA A 211 -5.61 11.43 -5.59
N THR A 212 -5.31 10.95 -4.38
CA THR A 212 -5.86 11.51 -3.14
C THR A 212 -5.32 12.92 -2.89
N ILE A 213 -4.03 13.18 -3.14
CA ILE A 213 -3.43 14.51 -3.06
C ILE A 213 -4.09 15.47 -4.05
N GLN A 214 -4.25 15.05 -5.31
CA GLN A 214 -4.75 15.91 -6.39
C GLN A 214 -6.26 16.05 -6.40
N GLY A 215 -6.97 15.06 -5.89
CA GLY A 215 -8.42 14.96 -5.93
C GLY A 215 -8.96 14.35 -7.22
N TYR A 216 -10.15 13.77 -7.14
CA TYR A 216 -10.83 13.00 -8.19
C TYR A 216 -10.91 13.75 -9.54
N SER A 217 -11.16 15.06 -9.53
CA SER A 217 -11.30 15.86 -10.74
C SER A 217 -10.00 16.05 -11.54
N GLN A 218 -8.86 15.76 -10.94
CA GLN A 218 -7.54 15.90 -11.57
C GLN A 218 -7.02 14.56 -12.15
N ILE A 219 -7.69 13.45 -11.87
CA ILE A 219 -7.31 12.15 -12.43
C ILE A 219 -7.51 12.22 -13.96
N PRO A 220 -6.47 11.90 -14.76
CA PRO A 220 -6.58 11.99 -16.22
C PRO A 220 -7.68 11.09 -16.78
N GLU A 221 -8.46 11.61 -17.72
CA GLU A 221 -9.60 10.91 -18.34
C GLU A 221 -9.25 9.53 -18.90
N TYR A 222 -8.02 9.35 -19.38
CA TYR A 222 -7.51 8.06 -19.85
C TYR A 222 -7.73 6.94 -18.82
N TRP A 223 -7.50 7.23 -17.53
CA TRP A 223 -7.63 6.26 -16.45
C TRP A 223 -9.07 6.10 -15.95
N MET A 224 -9.92 7.11 -16.18
CA MET A 224 -11.29 7.15 -15.69
C MET A 224 -12.33 6.59 -16.66
N LYS A 225 -12.02 6.57 -17.95
CA LYS A 225 -12.98 6.25 -19.02
C LYS A 225 -13.71 4.93 -18.77
N ASN A 226 -12.99 3.83 -18.59
CA ASN A 226 -13.59 2.52 -18.41
C ASN A 226 -14.19 2.33 -17.00
N LEU A 227 -13.63 3.02 -15.99
CA LEU A 227 -14.13 2.96 -14.63
C LEU A 227 -15.55 3.50 -14.52
N ARG A 228 -15.85 4.63 -15.17
CA ARG A 228 -17.19 5.24 -15.17
C ARG A 228 -18.29 4.33 -15.74
N GLU A 229 -17.93 3.45 -16.66
CA GLU A 229 -18.87 2.49 -17.24
C GLU A 229 -19.28 1.38 -16.26
N VAL A 230 -18.44 1.08 -15.26
CA VAL A 230 -18.63 -0.03 -14.31
C VAL A 230 -18.92 0.42 -12.88
N GLU A 231 -18.85 1.71 -12.56
CA GLU A 231 -19.02 2.23 -11.19
C GLU A 231 -20.32 1.79 -10.49
N ASN A 232 -21.37 1.51 -11.26
CA ASN A 232 -22.67 1.07 -10.73
C ASN A 232 -22.89 -0.45 -10.82
N LEU A 233 -21.95 -1.19 -11.37
CA LEU A 233 -22.04 -2.64 -11.41
C LEU A 233 -21.59 -3.22 -10.07
N ASN A 234 -22.30 -4.24 -9.59
CA ASN A 234 -21.90 -4.93 -8.37
C ASN A 234 -20.62 -5.72 -8.60
N PHE A 235 -19.75 -5.74 -7.61
CA PHE A 235 -18.60 -6.63 -7.58
C PHE A 235 -19.06 -8.09 -7.54
N ALA A 236 -18.21 -8.98 -8.02
CA ALA A 236 -18.43 -10.41 -7.86
C ALA A 236 -18.58 -10.74 -6.35
N TYR A 237 -19.50 -11.62 -6.04
CA TYR A 237 -19.74 -12.15 -4.67
C TYR A 237 -20.24 -11.13 -3.64
N THR A 238 -20.66 -9.92 -4.03
CA THR A 238 -21.23 -8.93 -3.13
C THR A 238 -22.30 -8.09 -3.84
N ASP A 239 -23.24 -7.54 -3.07
CA ASP A 239 -24.27 -6.62 -3.56
C ASP A 239 -23.80 -5.15 -3.58
N MET A 240 -22.48 -4.91 -3.49
CA MET A 240 -21.89 -3.57 -3.50
C MET A 240 -21.26 -3.23 -4.85
N SER A 241 -21.37 -1.97 -5.25
CA SER A 241 -20.69 -1.37 -6.40
C SER A 241 -19.62 -0.37 -5.93
N LEU A 242 -18.74 0.08 -6.85
CA LEU A 242 -17.79 1.16 -6.58
C LEU A 242 -18.48 2.40 -6.03
N ASN A 243 -19.58 2.82 -6.65
CA ASN A 243 -20.32 4.02 -6.20
C ASN A 243 -20.83 3.85 -4.76
N GLN A 244 -21.36 2.68 -4.39
CA GLN A 244 -21.79 2.40 -3.02
C GLN A 244 -20.61 2.37 -2.05
N THR A 245 -19.45 1.87 -2.50
CA THR A 245 -18.21 1.88 -1.71
C THR A 245 -17.75 3.30 -1.43
N TYR A 246 -17.74 4.20 -2.42
CA TYR A 246 -17.40 5.61 -2.22
C TYR A 246 -18.31 6.28 -1.18
N GLN A 247 -19.63 6.07 -1.30
CA GLN A 247 -20.59 6.64 -0.34
C GLN A 247 -20.39 6.09 1.08
N THR A 248 -20.08 4.82 1.20
CA THR A 248 -19.86 4.16 2.49
C THR A 248 -18.57 4.65 3.13
N SER A 249 -17.48 4.71 2.37
CA SER A 249 -16.18 5.22 2.83
C SER A 249 -16.27 6.68 3.26
N PHE A 250 -16.98 7.52 2.51
CA PHE A 250 -17.24 8.92 2.88
C PHE A 250 -17.99 9.04 4.22
N LYS A 251 -19.04 8.23 4.43
CA LYS A 251 -19.77 8.21 5.70
C LYS A 251 -18.86 7.78 6.86
N HIS A 252 -18.02 6.77 6.65
CA HIS A 252 -17.06 6.32 7.65
C HIS A 252 -16.04 7.41 7.96
N ALA A 253 -15.48 8.09 6.96
CA ALA A 253 -14.56 9.20 7.17
C ALA A 253 -15.18 10.31 8.03
N LEU A 254 -16.41 10.74 7.74
CA LEU A 254 -17.14 11.73 8.56
C LEU A 254 -17.35 11.25 10.00
N GLN A 255 -17.67 9.97 10.21
CA GLN A 255 -17.83 9.39 11.55
C GLN A 255 -16.50 9.38 12.30
N MET A 256 -15.42 9.01 11.65
CA MET A 256 -14.07 8.99 12.25
C MET A 256 -13.61 10.40 12.63
N ILE A 257 -13.83 11.41 11.78
CA ILE A 257 -13.55 12.81 12.09
C ILE A 257 -14.30 13.24 13.36
N LYS A 258 -15.62 12.99 13.41
CA LYS A 258 -16.44 13.32 14.60
C LYS A 258 -15.98 12.59 15.85
N ARG A 259 -15.64 11.31 15.76
CA ARG A 259 -15.16 10.50 16.88
C ARG A 259 -13.85 11.01 17.45
N ASN A 260 -12.99 11.60 16.62
CA ASN A 260 -11.71 12.16 17.01
C ASN A 260 -11.75 13.68 17.27
N GLY A 261 -12.94 14.25 17.52
CA GLY A 261 -13.11 15.65 17.93
C GLY A 261 -13.15 16.67 16.80
N GLY A 262 -13.23 16.24 15.54
CA GLY A 262 -13.45 17.12 14.39
C GLY A 262 -14.92 17.55 14.25
N SER A 263 -15.16 18.71 13.66
CA SER A 263 -16.47 19.30 13.43
C SER A 263 -16.83 19.32 11.95
#